data_5b3e530aafd23ae2c962e0769c841c1a
#
_entry.id   5b3e530aafd23ae2c962e0769c841c1a
#
_cell.length_a   1.000
_cell.length_b   1.000
_cell.length_c   1.000
_cell.angle_alpha   90.00
_cell.angle_beta   90.00
_cell.angle_gamma   90.00
#
_symmetry.space_group_name_H-M   'P 1'
#
loop_
_entity.id
_entity.type
_entity.pdbx_description
1 polymer ?
#
loop_
_entity_poly.entity_id
_entity_poly.type
_entity_poly.pdbx_seq_one_letter_code
_entity_poly.pdbx_strand_id
1 'polypeptide(L)'
;MTALEQQFSKTVAEHKSTIYTVCYMFSQDADEVNDQFQEVLVNLWKGFESFEHRSDIRTWIYRVALNTCISINRKKKRRSSEVRLTMDINLFEDRDEDTRQVDMLHKRISKLQPFDRAIVLLWLENLSYEEIGQIVGISTKNVSVRLFRIREQLKQMSND
;
A
#
# COMPACT_ATOMS: atom_id res chain seq x y z
N MET A 1 14.98 22.03 -15.81
CA MET A 1 15.10 20.81 -15.02
C MET A 1 16.51 20.26 -15.07
N THR A 2 17.03 19.86 -13.91
CA THR A 2 18.31 19.16 -13.86
C THR A 2 18.18 17.73 -14.43
N ALA A 3 19.32 17.11 -14.72
CA ALA A 3 19.32 15.71 -15.18
C ALA A 3 18.72 14.77 -14.13
N LEU A 4 18.98 15.02 -12.85
CA LEU A 4 18.43 14.24 -11.74
C LEU A 4 16.91 14.38 -11.66
N GLU A 5 16.40 15.59 -11.81
CA GLU A 5 14.95 15.83 -11.83
C GLU A 5 14.27 15.13 -12.99
N GLN A 6 14.89 15.13 -14.16
CA GLN A 6 14.37 14.44 -15.35
C GLN A 6 14.31 12.94 -15.13
N GLN A 7 15.37 12.35 -14.58
CA GLN A 7 15.42 10.93 -14.27
C GLN A 7 14.36 10.55 -13.24
N PHE A 8 14.18 11.38 -12.21
CA PHE A 8 13.17 11.16 -11.19
C PHE A 8 11.76 11.21 -11.78
N SER A 9 11.47 12.23 -12.59
CA SER A 9 10.17 12.37 -13.25
C SER A 9 9.83 11.16 -14.12
N LYS A 10 10.83 10.66 -14.86
CA LYS A 10 10.67 9.47 -15.68
C LYS A 10 10.38 8.24 -14.84
N THR A 11 11.14 8.05 -13.77
CA THR A 11 10.96 6.93 -12.85
C THR A 11 9.57 6.94 -12.23
N VAL A 12 9.12 8.09 -11.74
CA VAL A 12 7.78 8.23 -11.17
C VAL A 12 6.71 7.91 -12.21
N ALA A 13 6.86 8.40 -13.44
CA ALA A 13 5.90 8.14 -14.51
C ALA A 13 5.79 6.63 -14.81
N GLU A 14 6.93 5.94 -14.84
CA GLU A 14 6.97 4.50 -15.11
C GLU A 14 6.36 3.66 -13.99
N HIS A 15 6.39 4.15 -12.75
CA HIS A 15 5.93 3.40 -11.57
C HIS A 15 4.73 4.03 -10.87
N LYS A 16 4.07 4.96 -11.54
CA LYS A 16 2.94 5.71 -10.97
C LYS A 16 1.81 4.79 -10.50
N SER A 17 1.46 3.79 -11.31
CA SER A 17 0.38 2.87 -10.94
C SER A 17 0.73 2.01 -9.73
N THR A 18 2.00 1.62 -9.60
CA THR A 18 2.49 0.88 -8.43
C THR A 18 2.34 1.71 -7.16
N ILE A 19 2.79 2.96 -7.20
CA ILE A 19 2.68 3.89 -6.07
C ILE A 19 1.22 4.12 -5.70
N TYR A 20 0.39 4.36 -6.71
CA TYR A 20 -1.04 4.60 -6.53
C TYR A 20 -1.71 3.39 -5.87
N THR A 21 -1.40 2.17 -6.31
CA THR A 21 -1.98 0.95 -5.74
C THR A 21 -1.65 0.81 -4.25
N VAL A 22 -0.39 1.07 -3.87
CA VAL A 22 0.01 1.05 -2.46
C VAL A 22 -0.80 2.07 -1.65
N CYS A 23 -0.87 3.30 -2.15
CA CYS A 23 -1.61 4.36 -1.46
C CYS A 23 -3.09 4.03 -1.33
N TYR A 24 -3.69 3.47 -2.39
CA TYR A 24 -5.09 3.05 -2.38
C TYR A 24 -5.35 2.00 -1.29
N MET A 25 -4.47 1.01 -1.16
CA MET A 25 -4.66 -0.08 -0.18
C MET A 25 -4.53 0.40 1.26
N PHE A 26 -3.89 1.54 1.49
CA PHE A 26 -3.72 2.11 2.83
C PHE A 26 -4.60 3.35 3.07
N SER A 27 -5.54 3.60 2.19
CA SER A 27 -6.42 4.79 2.25
C SER A 27 -7.88 4.37 2.31
N GLN A 28 -8.73 5.26 2.84
CA GLN A 28 -10.16 5.03 2.92
C GLN A 28 -10.96 5.90 1.94
N ASP A 29 -10.36 6.96 1.42
CA ASP A 29 -11.02 7.85 0.47
C ASP A 29 -10.00 8.47 -0.50
N ALA A 30 -10.50 9.17 -1.52
CA ALA A 30 -9.66 9.74 -2.57
C ALA A 30 -8.71 10.82 -2.04
N ASP A 31 -9.13 11.59 -1.05
CA ASP A 31 -8.28 12.63 -0.46
C ASP A 31 -7.08 12.01 0.25
N GLU A 32 -7.30 10.92 0.98
CA GLU A 32 -6.21 10.19 1.63
C GLU A 32 -5.23 9.61 0.60
N VAL A 33 -5.75 9.04 -0.50
CA VAL A 33 -4.89 8.51 -1.57
C VAL A 33 -3.97 9.61 -2.08
N ASN A 34 -4.54 10.78 -2.38
CA ASN A 34 -3.77 11.91 -2.91
C ASN A 34 -2.73 12.40 -1.90
N ASP A 35 -3.09 12.52 -0.65
CA ASP A 35 -2.17 12.98 0.40
C ASP A 35 -1.02 12.00 0.59
N GLN A 36 -1.31 10.69 0.62
CA GLN A 36 -0.29 9.66 0.75
C GLN A 36 0.60 9.60 -0.48
N PHE A 37 0.01 9.76 -1.67
CA PHE A 37 0.76 9.78 -2.92
C PHE A 37 1.80 10.91 -2.91
N GLN A 38 1.39 12.12 -2.50
CA GLN A 38 2.30 13.25 -2.39
C GLN A 38 3.42 12.98 -1.40
N GLU A 39 3.11 12.41 -0.26
CA GLU A 39 4.11 12.10 0.76
C GLU A 39 5.10 11.04 0.27
N VAL A 40 4.62 10.03 -0.45
CA VAL A 40 5.48 9.02 -1.07
C VAL A 40 6.44 9.68 -2.06
N LEU A 41 5.93 10.60 -2.91
CA LEU A 41 6.79 11.30 -3.87
C LEU A 41 7.89 12.09 -3.18
N VAL A 42 7.56 12.77 -2.08
CA VAL A 42 8.55 13.52 -1.30
C VAL A 42 9.64 12.57 -0.77
N ASN A 43 9.24 11.43 -0.22
CA ASN A 43 10.18 10.46 0.34
C ASN A 43 11.02 9.77 -0.74
N LEU A 44 10.44 9.50 -1.90
CA LEU A 44 11.19 8.98 -3.05
C LEU A 44 12.23 9.99 -3.50
N TRP A 45 11.85 11.26 -3.61
CA TRP A 45 12.79 12.31 -4.00
C TRP A 45 13.96 12.43 -3.03
N LYS A 46 13.69 12.41 -1.73
CA LYS A 46 14.72 12.49 -0.70
C LYS A 46 15.74 11.36 -0.79
N GLY A 47 15.30 10.17 -1.18
CA GLY A 47 16.17 9.00 -1.27
C GLY A 47 16.72 8.70 -2.66
N PHE A 48 16.28 9.44 -3.68
CA PHE A 48 16.54 9.06 -5.07
C PHE A 48 18.04 9.08 -5.42
N GLU A 49 18.73 10.13 -5.00
CA GLU A 49 20.17 10.26 -5.27
C GLU A 49 20.98 9.16 -4.55
N SER A 50 20.61 8.85 -3.31
CA SER A 50 21.31 7.85 -2.52
C SER A 50 20.91 6.42 -2.84
N PHE A 51 19.88 6.21 -3.65
CA PHE A 51 19.46 4.86 -4.07
C PHE A 51 20.58 4.12 -4.80
N GLU A 52 21.28 4.76 -5.73
CA GLU A 52 22.49 4.26 -6.42
C GLU A 52 22.33 2.83 -6.99
N HIS A 53 21.12 2.42 -7.34
CA HIS A 53 20.82 1.10 -7.89
C HIS A 53 21.31 -0.09 -7.03
N ARG A 54 21.31 0.08 -5.71
CA ARG A 54 21.71 -0.98 -4.77
C ARG A 54 20.71 -2.12 -4.69
N SER A 55 19.49 -1.90 -5.14
CA SER A 55 18.44 -2.90 -5.28
C SER A 55 17.70 -2.64 -6.57
N ASP A 56 16.78 -3.54 -6.93
CA ASP A 56 15.86 -3.29 -8.03
C ASP A 56 15.03 -2.03 -7.71
N ILE A 57 14.88 -1.15 -8.69
CA ILE A 57 14.13 0.09 -8.54
C ILE A 57 12.69 -0.18 -8.06
N ARG A 58 12.05 -1.23 -8.56
CA ARG A 58 10.71 -1.63 -8.17
C ARG A 58 10.65 -1.99 -6.68
N THR A 59 11.63 -2.77 -6.22
CA THR A 59 11.75 -3.14 -4.79
C THR A 59 11.90 -1.90 -3.91
N TRP A 60 12.76 -0.98 -4.31
CA TRP A 60 12.98 0.25 -3.57
C TRP A 60 11.73 1.11 -3.50
N ILE A 61 11.02 1.25 -4.62
CA ILE A 61 9.77 2.03 -4.68
C ILE A 61 8.72 1.42 -3.74
N TYR A 62 8.54 0.10 -3.76
CA TYR A 62 7.62 -0.57 -2.85
C TYR A 62 7.99 -0.31 -1.38
N ARG A 63 9.28 -0.41 -1.04
CA ARG A 63 9.75 -0.17 0.33
C ARG A 63 9.43 1.25 0.80
N VAL A 64 9.75 2.24 -0.03
CA VAL A 64 9.47 3.64 0.32
C VAL A 64 7.98 3.89 0.44
N ALA A 65 7.20 3.42 -0.53
CA ALA A 65 5.76 3.63 -0.54
C ALA A 65 5.09 2.95 0.67
N LEU A 66 5.43 1.69 0.93
CA LEU A 66 4.87 0.94 2.06
C LEU A 66 5.25 1.56 3.40
N ASN A 67 6.53 1.91 3.57
CA ASN A 67 6.98 2.54 4.82
C ASN A 67 6.28 3.87 5.06
N THR A 68 6.11 4.67 4.02
CA THR A 68 5.40 5.95 4.11
C THR A 68 3.95 5.75 4.53
N CYS A 69 3.24 4.86 3.85
CA CYS A 69 1.82 4.62 4.13
C CYS A 69 1.62 3.99 5.51
N ILE A 70 2.48 3.05 5.90
CA ILE A 70 2.42 2.44 7.24
C ILE A 70 2.63 3.49 8.33
N SER A 71 3.62 4.39 8.14
CA SER A 71 3.88 5.47 9.09
C SER A 71 2.69 6.41 9.24
N ILE A 72 2.09 6.80 8.12
CA ILE A 72 0.93 7.69 8.13
C ILE A 72 -0.24 7.01 8.87
N ASN A 73 -0.49 5.73 8.60
CA ASN A 73 -1.58 5.00 9.23
C ASN A 73 -1.37 4.82 10.73
N ARG A 74 -0.13 4.66 11.19
CA ARG A 74 0.17 4.63 12.62
C ARG A 74 -0.20 5.94 13.30
N LYS A 75 0.18 7.06 12.71
CA LYS A 75 -0.14 8.38 13.24
C LYS A 75 -1.63 8.62 13.28
N LYS A 76 -2.35 8.18 12.24
CA LYS A 76 -3.80 8.28 12.16
C LYS A 76 -4.49 7.47 13.26
N LYS A 77 -4.05 6.25 13.51
CA LYS A 77 -4.61 5.39 14.54
C LYS A 77 -4.49 6.02 15.92
N ARG A 78 -3.39 6.74 16.19
CA ARG A 78 -3.22 7.48 17.43
C ARG A 78 -4.19 8.65 17.57
N ARG A 79 -4.53 9.31 16.44
CA ARG A 79 -5.46 10.44 16.40
C ARG A 79 -6.92 10.00 16.41
N SER A 80 -7.24 8.87 15.77
CA SER A 80 -8.61 8.40 15.62
C SER A 80 -9.22 7.83 16.89
N SER A 81 -8.42 7.62 17.94
CA SER A 81 -8.99 7.34 19.27
C SER A 81 -9.80 8.53 19.80
N GLU A 82 -9.64 9.71 19.22
CA GLU A 82 -10.30 10.93 19.67
C GLU A 82 -11.47 11.38 18.79
N VAL A 83 -11.53 10.93 17.52
CA VAL A 83 -12.58 11.36 16.58
C VAL A 83 -13.08 10.19 15.75
N ARG A 84 -14.31 9.77 16.02
CA ARG A 84 -15.00 8.82 15.14
C ARG A 84 -15.59 9.59 13.96
N LEU A 85 -14.98 9.43 12.81
CA LEU A 85 -15.57 9.89 11.56
C LEU A 85 -16.57 8.84 11.09
N THR A 86 -17.84 9.20 11.14
CA THR A 86 -18.88 8.42 10.49
C THR A 86 -18.73 8.65 8.99
N MET A 87 -18.28 7.64 8.28
CA MET A 87 -18.24 7.70 6.84
C MET A 87 -19.65 7.55 6.27
N ASP A 88 -19.99 8.42 5.35
CA ASP A 88 -21.24 8.31 4.63
C ASP A 88 -21.17 7.13 3.66
N ILE A 89 -21.90 6.08 3.99
CA ILE A 89 -21.89 4.81 3.27
C ILE A 89 -22.65 4.92 1.94
N ASN A 90 -23.38 6.00 1.73
CA ASN A 90 -24.30 6.13 0.58
C ASN A 90 -23.63 6.49 -0.75
N LEU A 91 -22.31 6.72 -0.75
CA LEU A 91 -21.56 7.05 -1.96
C LEU A 91 -21.39 5.85 -2.91
N PHE A 92 -21.87 4.64 -2.53
CA PHE A 92 -21.56 3.42 -3.25
C PHE A 92 -22.79 2.67 -3.78
N GLU A 93 -23.98 3.23 -3.67
CA GLU A 93 -25.22 2.51 -4.02
C GLU A 93 -25.40 2.24 -5.52
N ASP A 94 -24.70 3.00 -6.40
CA ASP A 94 -24.87 2.89 -7.84
C ASP A 94 -23.71 2.18 -8.56
N ARG A 95 -22.85 1.51 -7.83
CA ARG A 95 -21.69 0.82 -8.42
C ARG A 95 -22.06 -0.58 -8.88
N ASP A 96 -21.44 -1.03 -9.98
CA ASP A 96 -21.64 -2.38 -10.48
C ASP A 96 -21.09 -3.43 -9.50
N GLU A 97 -21.42 -4.69 -9.75
CA GLU A 97 -21.04 -5.79 -8.86
C GLU A 97 -19.54 -5.98 -8.73
N ASP A 98 -18.77 -5.79 -9.82
CA ASP A 98 -17.32 -5.89 -9.81
C ASP A 98 -16.68 -4.84 -8.88
N THR A 99 -17.20 -3.61 -8.96
CA THR A 99 -16.74 -2.52 -8.09
C THR A 99 -17.07 -2.82 -6.62
N ARG A 100 -18.25 -3.37 -6.36
CA ARG A 100 -18.64 -3.78 -4.99
C ARG A 100 -17.71 -4.86 -4.44
N GLN A 101 -17.31 -5.82 -5.26
CA GLN A 101 -16.39 -6.89 -4.85
C GLN A 101 -15.01 -6.32 -4.52
N VAL A 102 -14.51 -5.40 -5.32
CA VAL A 102 -13.24 -4.72 -5.07
C VAL A 102 -13.31 -3.92 -3.77
N ASP A 103 -14.39 -3.18 -3.57
CA ASP A 103 -14.60 -2.40 -2.34
C ASP A 103 -14.68 -3.29 -1.10
N MET A 104 -15.35 -4.43 -1.22
CA MET A 104 -15.45 -5.39 -0.12
C MET A 104 -14.07 -5.98 0.23
N LEU A 105 -13.28 -6.33 -0.78
CA LEU A 105 -11.94 -6.84 -0.57
C LEU A 105 -11.06 -5.77 0.09
N HIS A 106 -11.12 -4.55 -0.41
CA HIS A 106 -10.39 -3.42 0.18
C HIS A 106 -10.78 -3.22 1.63
N LYS A 107 -12.07 -3.27 1.93
CA LYS A 107 -12.57 -3.11 3.30
C LYS A 107 -12.05 -4.20 4.22
N ARG A 108 -12.03 -5.46 3.77
CA ARG A 108 -11.52 -6.59 4.54
C ARG A 108 -10.01 -6.44 4.78
N ILE A 109 -9.27 -6.12 3.74
CA ILE A 109 -7.81 -5.93 3.84
C ILE A 109 -7.48 -4.77 4.78
N SER A 110 -8.30 -3.71 4.77
CA SER A 110 -8.09 -2.56 5.66
C SER A 110 -8.21 -2.89 7.14
N LYS A 111 -8.83 -4.01 7.49
CA LYS A 111 -8.93 -4.50 8.86
C LYS A 111 -7.70 -5.24 9.33
N LEU A 112 -6.82 -5.63 8.41
CA LEU A 112 -5.57 -6.31 8.75
C LEU A 112 -4.59 -5.33 9.39
N GLN A 113 -3.66 -5.85 10.19
CA GLN A 113 -2.52 -5.07 10.66
C GLN A 113 -1.73 -4.55 9.47
N PRO A 114 -1.10 -3.35 9.57
CA PRO A 114 -0.41 -2.75 8.42
C PRO A 114 0.63 -3.64 7.76
N PHE A 115 1.39 -4.40 8.54
CA PHE A 115 2.40 -5.31 7.98
C PHE A 115 1.77 -6.44 7.16
N ASP A 116 0.69 -7.03 7.66
CA ASP A 116 -0.04 -8.07 6.95
C ASP A 116 -0.73 -7.52 5.70
N ARG A 117 -1.21 -6.30 5.78
CA ARG A 117 -1.80 -5.60 4.63
C ARG A 117 -0.77 -5.43 3.52
N ALA A 118 0.47 -5.06 3.88
CA ALA A 118 1.56 -4.94 2.91
C ALA A 118 1.84 -6.28 2.23
N ILE A 119 1.90 -7.36 2.98
CA ILE A 119 2.20 -8.69 2.43
C ILE A 119 1.11 -9.14 1.46
N VAL A 120 -0.16 -9.01 1.83
CA VAL A 120 -1.25 -9.46 0.97
C VAL A 120 -1.34 -8.59 -0.28
N LEU A 121 -1.07 -7.30 -0.17
CA LEU A 121 -1.01 -6.41 -1.33
C LEU A 121 0.03 -6.88 -2.34
N LEU A 122 1.23 -7.17 -1.89
CA LEU A 122 2.31 -7.63 -2.77
C LEU A 122 1.96 -8.96 -3.42
N TRP A 123 1.31 -9.85 -2.67
CA TRP A 123 0.82 -11.11 -3.20
C TRP A 123 -0.24 -10.90 -4.29
N LEU A 124 -1.17 -9.97 -4.08
CA LEU A 124 -2.19 -9.63 -5.08
C LEU A 124 -1.58 -8.99 -6.34
N GLU A 125 -0.42 -8.35 -6.19
CA GLU A 125 0.33 -7.79 -7.32
C GLU A 125 1.20 -8.85 -8.03
N ASN A 126 0.99 -10.12 -7.70
CA ASN A 126 1.66 -11.27 -8.33
C ASN A 126 3.16 -11.34 -8.08
N LEU A 127 3.64 -10.75 -7.00
CA LEU A 127 5.04 -10.90 -6.62
C LEU A 127 5.26 -12.29 -6.02
N SER A 128 6.46 -12.83 -6.26
CA SER A 128 6.86 -14.09 -5.65
C SER A 128 7.08 -13.95 -4.15
N TYR A 129 7.05 -15.03 -3.42
CA TYR A 129 7.33 -15.02 -1.97
C TYR A 129 8.73 -14.49 -1.69
N GLU A 130 9.69 -14.80 -2.56
CA GLU A 130 11.06 -14.28 -2.45
C GLU A 130 11.09 -12.77 -2.59
N GLU A 131 10.41 -12.23 -3.61
CA GLU A 131 10.33 -10.79 -3.83
C GLU A 131 9.61 -10.09 -2.66
N ILE A 132 8.53 -10.66 -2.17
CA ILE A 132 7.81 -10.12 -1.02
C ILE A 132 8.73 -10.07 0.20
N GLY A 133 9.45 -11.15 0.46
CA GLY A 133 10.39 -11.20 1.57
C GLY A 133 11.47 -10.14 1.48
N GLN A 134 11.99 -9.89 0.29
CA GLN A 134 13.00 -8.84 0.06
C GLN A 134 12.43 -7.45 0.34
N ILE A 135 11.18 -7.22 -0.03
CA ILE A 135 10.54 -5.92 0.17
C ILE A 135 10.23 -5.67 1.66
N VAL A 136 9.62 -6.65 2.33
CA VAL A 136 9.17 -6.47 3.72
C VAL A 136 10.21 -6.90 4.76
N GLY A 137 11.30 -7.52 4.34
CA GLY A 137 12.43 -7.82 5.23
C GLY A 137 12.27 -9.10 6.05
N ILE A 138 11.60 -10.12 5.52
CA ILE A 138 11.48 -11.43 6.18
C ILE A 138 11.88 -12.54 5.20
N SER A 139 12.09 -13.75 5.73
CA SER A 139 12.44 -14.89 4.89
C SER A 139 11.28 -15.35 4.03
N THR A 140 11.58 -16.03 2.94
CA THR A 140 10.57 -16.64 2.06
C THR A 140 9.64 -17.56 2.82
N LYS A 141 10.20 -18.36 3.74
CA LYS A 141 9.41 -19.25 4.59
C LYS A 141 8.43 -18.47 5.47
N ASN A 142 8.87 -17.37 6.06
CA ASN A 142 8.00 -16.54 6.91
C ASN A 142 6.91 -15.84 6.09
N VAL A 143 7.20 -15.45 4.84
CA VAL A 143 6.17 -14.95 3.93
C VAL A 143 5.08 -16.00 3.73
N SER A 144 5.46 -17.24 3.45
CA SER A 144 4.52 -18.35 3.24
C SER A 144 3.63 -18.56 4.47
N VAL A 145 4.22 -18.61 5.65
CA VAL A 145 3.49 -18.81 6.90
C VAL A 145 2.51 -17.67 7.17
N ARG A 146 2.98 -16.43 7.00
CA ARG A 146 2.12 -15.26 7.22
C ARG A 146 0.98 -15.18 6.22
N LEU A 147 1.25 -15.45 4.95
CA LEU A 147 0.20 -15.45 3.92
C LEU A 147 -0.87 -16.49 4.21
N PHE A 148 -0.47 -17.66 4.66
CA PHE A 148 -1.45 -18.69 5.06
C PHE A 148 -2.39 -18.15 6.15
N ARG A 149 -1.84 -17.55 7.19
CA ARG A 149 -2.62 -16.97 8.30
C ARG A 149 -3.50 -15.82 7.84
N ILE A 150 -2.96 -14.95 7.00
CA ILE A 150 -3.71 -13.80 6.46
C ILE A 150 -4.90 -14.29 5.64
N ARG A 151 -4.69 -15.27 4.78
CA ARG A 151 -5.76 -15.82 3.93
C ARG A 151 -6.85 -16.48 4.77
N GLU A 152 -6.47 -17.22 5.82
CA GLU A 152 -7.44 -17.80 6.74
C GLU A 152 -8.21 -16.70 7.50
N GLN A 153 -7.53 -15.66 7.93
CA GLN A 153 -8.16 -14.52 8.60
C GLN A 153 -9.17 -13.83 7.69
N LEU A 154 -8.81 -13.61 6.42
CA LEU A 154 -9.69 -12.99 5.43
C LEU A 154 -10.93 -13.84 5.17
N LYS A 155 -10.77 -15.17 5.10
CA LYS A 155 -11.90 -16.08 4.91
C LYS A 155 -12.90 -16.02 6.05
N GLN A 156 -12.41 -15.80 7.27
CA GLN A 156 -13.25 -15.76 8.47
C GLN A 156 -13.93 -14.42 8.67
N MET A 157 -13.52 -13.39 7.94
CA MET A 157 -14.18 -12.10 8.03
C MET A 157 -15.56 -12.18 7.41
N SER A 158 -16.57 -11.73 8.16
CA SER A 158 -17.93 -11.68 7.65
C SER A 158 -18.10 -10.51 6.67
N ASN A 159 -19.14 -10.57 5.88
CA ASN A 159 -19.47 -9.54 4.88
C ASN A 159 -20.17 -8.31 5.48
N ASP A 160 -20.19 -8.19 6.78
CA ASP A 160 -20.83 -7.07 7.48
C ASP A 160 -20.13 -5.74 7.29
#